data_27e2f324f6f1689d30fd71900f78884c
#
_entry.id   27e2f324f6f1689d30fd71900f78884c
#
_cell.length_a   1.000
_cell.length_b   1.000
_cell.length_c   1.000
_cell.angle_alpha   90.00
_cell.angle_beta   90.00
_cell.angle_gamma   90.00
#
_symmetry.space_group_name_H-M   'P 1'
#
loop_
_entity.id
_entity.type
_entity.pdbx_description
1 polymer ?
#
loop_
_entity_poly.entity_id
_entity_poly.type
_entity_poly.pdbx_seq_one_letter_code
_entity_poly.pdbx_strand_id
1 'polypeptide(L)'
;MEGGLPAADVKSLARIRDPWRKGGLAAIAVSIVAVAHFITPAGLHGWHWLHILFQKLFYLPILMAAAWLGIRGTLLTAGAVSAVFMAHILLNWGGYRMTQADQIGEIGSFWIVALTSSILFRRERRALEETADAHRETIAVLASSLDLRERETGMHSKRVREYALLLARQLGIKEGNTRESLAMGALLHDVGKIGIPDGVLLKKGGLTEEERDMVRLHPEHGASLLEQIPFLSGAREIVQSHHEKYDGSGYPLGLKGDGIPIGARIFAVVDVFDALTTSRPYKAALSYWSAAEMIGNGRGAHFDPIVVDAFLRIPYTELHGLARRYGVDLGEG
;
A
#
# COMPACT_ATOMS: atom_id res chain seq x y z
N MET A 1 -1.05 5.10 -33.90
CA MET A 1 -1.66 3.82 -33.48
C MET A 1 -0.92 3.35 -32.24
N GLU A 2 -1.34 3.80 -31.08
CA GLU A 2 -0.78 3.39 -29.78
C GLU A 2 -1.77 2.41 -29.15
N GLY A 3 -1.41 1.10 -29.24
CA GLY A 3 -2.17 0.03 -28.62
C GLY A 3 -1.77 -0.14 -27.17
N GLY A 4 -2.36 0.68 -26.28
CA GLY A 4 -2.28 0.47 -24.85
C GLY A 4 -3.07 -0.78 -24.47
N LEU A 5 -2.46 -1.74 -23.78
CA LEU A 5 -3.13 -2.90 -23.20
C LEU A 5 -4.25 -2.44 -22.25
N PRO A 6 -5.45 -3.04 -22.28
CA PRO A 6 -6.59 -2.60 -21.50
C PRO A 6 -6.32 -2.79 -20.00
N ALA A 7 -6.58 -1.76 -19.21
CA ALA A 7 -6.38 -1.68 -17.75
C ALA A 7 -7.13 -2.78 -16.94
N ALA A 8 -7.97 -3.57 -17.58
CA ALA A 8 -8.70 -4.68 -16.97
C ALA A 8 -7.82 -5.88 -16.61
N ASP A 9 -6.69 -6.09 -17.31
CA ASP A 9 -5.88 -7.31 -17.15
C ASP A 9 -4.89 -7.22 -15.97
N VAL A 10 -4.46 -6.02 -15.58
CA VAL A 10 -3.57 -5.83 -14.43
C VAL A 10 -4.29 -6.11 -13.10
N LYS A 11 -5.60 -5.85 -13.01
CA LYS A 11 -6.42 -6.15 -11.81
C LYS A 11 -6.67 -7.65 -11.62
N SER A 12 -6.62 -8.47 -12.67
CA SER A 12 -6.82 -9.92 -12.58
C SER A 12 -5.60 -10.63 -11.98
N LEU A 13 -4.40 -10.18 -12.26
CA LEU A 13 -3.16 -10.72 -11.70
C LEU A 13 -2.96 -10.36 -10.22
N ALA A 14 -3.53 -9.23 -9.76
CA ALA A 14 -3.51 -8.83 -8.35
C ALA A 14 -4.43 -9.69 -7.45
N ARG A 15 -5.35 -10.48 -8.01
CA ARG A 15 -6.28 -11.33 -7.25
C ARG A 15 -5.67 -12.59 -6.65
N ILE A 16 -4.46 -13.00 -7.03
CA ILE A 16 -3.81 -14.16 -6.42
C ILE A 16 -2.94 -13.69 -5.22
N ARG A 17 -3.56 -13.06 -4.23
CA ARG A 17 -2.89 -12.69 -2.98
C ARG A 17 -2.81 -13.83 -1.95
N ASP A 18 -3.66 -14.85 -2.09
CA ASP A 18 -3.76 -15.96 -1.14
C ASP A 18 -2.60 -16.94 -1.34
N PRO A 19 -1.72 -17.15 -0.33
CA PRO A 19 -0.60 -18.07 -0.40
C PRO A 19 -1.02 -19.53 -0.65
N TRP A 20 -2.21 -19.93 -0.19
CA TRP A 20 -2.75 -21.26 -0.44
C TRP A 20 -3.11 -21.49 -1.91
N ARG A 21 -3.70 -20.49 -2.57
CA ARG A 21 -3.99 -20.56 -4.00
C ARG A 21 -2.71 -20.60 -4.84
N LYS A 22 -1.70 -19.84 -4.47
CA LYS A 22 -0.38 -19.87 -5.13
C LYS A 22 0.29 -21.23 -4.97
N GLY A 23 0.26 -21.79 -3.78
CA GLY A 23 0.76 -23.15 -3.50
C GLY A 23 0.01 -24.21 -4.31
N GLY A 24 -1.31 -24.12 -4.36
CA GLY A 24 -2.16 -25.02 -5.17
C GLY A 24 -1.82 -24.95 -6.66
N LEU A 25 -1.63 -23.77 -7.22
CA LEU A 25 -1.24 -23.59 -8.62
C LEU A 25 0.14 -24.19 -8.94
N ALA A 26 1.11 -24.01 -8.04
CA ALA A 26 2.43 -24.61 -8.21
C ALA A 26 2.35 -26.16 -8.17
N ALA A 27 1.56 -26.72 -7.24
CA ALA A 27 1.35 -28.17 -7.14
C ALA A 27 0.62 -28.73 -8.38
N ILE A 28 -0.39 -28.03 -8.88
CA ILE A 28 -1.08 -28.40 -10.13
C ILE A 28 -0.10 -28.38 -11.32
N ALA A 29 0.76 -27.37 -11.40
CA ALA A 29 1.76 -27.27 -12.45
C ALA A 29 2.75 -28.47 -12.41
N VAL A 30 3.24 -28.83 -11.21
CA VAL A 30 4.07 -30.03 -11.03
C VAL A 30 3.32 -31.29 -11.50
N SER A 31 2.05 -31.44 -11.10
CA SER A 31 1.24 -32.61 -11.46
C SER A 31 0.99 -32.73 -12.95
N ILE A 32 0.68 -31.62 -13.62
CA ILE A 32 0.46 -31.60 -15.09
C ILE A 32 1.73 -32.00 -15.81
N VAL A 33 2.86 -31.40 -15.44
CA VAL A 33 4.15 -31.72 -16.09
C VAL A 33 4.56 -33.18 -15.81
N ALA A 34 4.34 -33.67 -14.58
CA ALA A 34 4.61 -35.06 -14.23
C ALA A 34 3.77 -36.03 -15.09
N VAL A 35 2.45 -35.80 -15.16
CA VAL A 35 1.56 -36.64 -15.99
C VAL A 35 2.00 -36.63 -17.44
N ALA A 36 2.25 -35.46 -18.04
CA ALA A 36 2.72 -35.33 -19.40
C ALA A 36 4.06 -36.09 -19.64
N HIS A 37 4.98 -35.96 -18.69
CA HIS A 37 6.27 -36.64 -18.75
C HIS A 37 6.13 -38.17 -18.67
N PHE A 38 5.28 -38.72 -17.81
CA PHE A 38 5.06 -40.16 -17.66
C PHE A 38 4.25 -40.78 -18.79
N ILE A 39 3.31 -40.06 -19.41
CA ILE A 39 2.51 -40.57 -20.55
C ILE A 39 3.32 -40.63 -21.84
N THR A 40 4.38 -39.81 -21.99
CA THR A 40 5.16 -39.72 -23.22
C THR A 40 6.08 -40.94 -23.39
N PRO A 41 5.92 -41.76 -24.42
CA PRO A 41 6.73 -42.95 -24.65
C PRO A 41 8.18 -42.57 -24.94
N ALA A 42 9.13 -43.06 -24.17
CA ALA A 42 10.56 -42.80 -24.36
C ALA A 42 11.22 -43.68 -25.40
N GLY A 43 10.60 -44.84 -25.72
CA GLY A 43 11.14 -45.85 -26.62
C GLY A 43 10.94 -45.64 -28.13
N LEU A 44 10.07 -44.71 -28.51
CA LEU A 44 9.78 -44.41 -29.92
C LEU A 44 10.62 -43.21 -30.40
N HIS A 45 11.52 -43.42 -31.38
CA HIS A 45 12.44 -42.37 -31.88
C HIS A 45 11.76 -41.02 -32.22
N GLY A 46 10.51 -41.05 -32.69
CA GLY A 46 9.75 -39.85 -33.04
C GLY A 46 9.25 -39.01 -31.84
N TRP A 47 9.18 -39.59 -30.64
CA TRP A 47 8.62 -38.93 -29.45
C TRP A 47 9.67 -38.55 -28.40
N HIS A 48 10.91 -38.93 -28.60
CA HIS A 48 12.00 -38.69 -27.66
C HIS A 48 12.22 -37.20 -27.33
N TRP A 49 12.12 -36.34 -28.34
CA TRP A 49 12.25 -34.89 -28.18
C TRP A 49 11.14 -34.32 -27.27
N LEU A 50 9.93 -34.88 -27.38
CA LEU A 50 8.77 -34.43 -26.54
C LEU A 50 8.98 -34.83 -25.08
N HIS A 51 9.54 -36.00 -24.82
CA HIS A 51 9.91 -36.46 -23.48
C HIS A 51 10.95 -35.52 -22.83
N ILE A 52 11.99 -35.14 -23.59
CA ILE A 52 12.98 -34.14 -23.14
C ILE A 52 12.32 -32.78 -22.87
N LEU A 53 11.39 -32.34 -23.73
CA LEU A 53 10.67 -31.09 -23.54
C LEU A 53 9.90 -31.10 -22.21
N PHE A 54 9.12 -32.13 -21.93
CA PHE A 54 8.38 -32.24 -20.66
C PHE A 54 9.32 -32.33 -19.47
N GLN A 55 10.46 -32.95 -19.58
CA GLN A 55 11.50 -32.90 -18.56
C GLN A 55 11.97 -31.48 -18.27
N LYS A 56 12.20 -30.66 -19.31
CA LYS A 56 12.59 -29.25 -19.12
C LYS A 56 11.45 -28.38 -18.58
N LEU A 57 10.21 -28.74 -18.83
CA LEU A 57 9.07 -28.00 -18.25
C LEU A 57 8.96 -28.09 -16.72
N PHE A 58 9.67 -29.02 -16.06
CA PHE A 58 9.76 -29.03 -14.59
C PHE A 58 10.42 -27.75 -13.98
N TYR A 59 11.19 -27.00 -14.77
CA TYR A 59 11.68 -25.70 -14.30
C TYR A 59 10.56 -24.68 -14.08
N LEU A 60 9.47 -24.77 -14.84
CA LEU A 60 8.37 -23.80 -14.77
C LEU A 60 7.73 -23.74 -13.38
N PRO A 61 7.25 -24.83 -12.77
CA PRO A 61 6.72 -24.78 -11.40
C PRO A 61 7.76 -24.35 -10.35
N ILE A 62 9.05 -24.63 -10.56
CA ILE A 62 10.13 -24.15 -9.67
C ILE A 62 10.24 -22.63 -9.74
N LEU A 63 10.24 -22.04 -10.94
CA LEU A 63 10.28 -20.59 -11.15
C LEU A 63 9.01 -19.92 -10.62
N MET A 64 7.83 -20.52 -10.83
CA MET A 64 6.57 -20.04 -10.27
C MET A 64 6.62 -20.02 -8.73
N ALA A 65 7.13 -21.08 -8.12
CA ALA A 65 7.29 -21.14 -6.67
C ALA A 65 8.30 -20.08 -6.17
N ALA A 66 9.41 -19.86 -6.87
CA ALA A 66 10.37 -18.81 -6.53
C ALA A 66 9.75 -17.40 -6.61
N ALA A 67 8.95 -17.15 -7.64
CA ALA A 67 8.26 -15.88 -7.80
C ALA A 67 7.14 -15.66 -6.76
N TRP A 68 6.44 -16.70 -6.29
CA TRP A 68 5.21 -16.54 -5.50
C TRP A 68 5.31 -16.97 -4.04
N LEU A 69 6.09 -18.02 -3.74
CA LEU A 69 6.09 -18.69 -2.43
C LEU A 69 7.37 -18.41 -1.62
N GLY A 70 8.35 -17.76 -2.23
CA GLY A 70 9.65 -17.52 -1.61
C GLY A 70 10.47 -18.81 -1.44
N ILE A 71 11.59 -18.72 -0.71
CA ILE A 71 12.59 -19.80 -0.67
C ILE A 71 12.03 -21.14 -0.16
N ARG A 72 11.21 -21.14 0.89
CA ARG A 72 10.64 -22.38 1.45
C ARG A 72 9.76 -23.10 0.43
N GLY A 73 8.86 -22.36 -0.22
CA GLY A 73 8.00 -22.91 -1.26
C GLY A 73 8.80 -23.42 -2.47
N THR A 74 9.83 -22.70 -2.87
CA THR A 74 10.70 -23.12 -3.97
C THR A 74 11.46 -24.40 -3.66
N LEU A 75 12.04 -24.52 -2.48
CA LEU A 75 12.75 -25.72 -2.07
C LEU A 75 11.83 -26.95 -1.97
N LEU A 76 10.61 -26.76 -1.44
CA LEU A 76 9.60 -27.82 -1.43
C LEU A 76 9.20 -28.25 -2.84
N THR A 77 9.02 -27.30 -3.76
CA THR A 77 8.69 -27.59 -5.16
C THR A 77 9.85 -28.30 -5.87
N ALA A 78 11.09 -27.86 -5.67
CA ALA A 78 12.28 -28.53 -6.22
C ALA A 78 12.43 -29.96 -5.67
N GLY A 79 12.15 -30.15 -4.38
CA GLY A 79 12.13 -31.47 -3.76
C GLY A 79 11.05 -32.38 -4.35
N ALA A 80 9.83 -31.88 -4.55
CA ALA A 80 8.75 -32.62 -5.19
C ALA A 80 9.08 -33.00 -6.63
N VAL A 81 9.61 -32.05 -7.42
CA VAL A 81 10.08 -32.32 -8.79
C VAL A 81 11.18 -33.37 -8.80
N SER A 82 12.18 -33.26 -7.91
CA SER A 82 13.26 -34.24 -7.78
C SER A 82 12.73 -35.63 -7.42
N ALA A 83 11.72 -35.73 -6.54
CA ALA A 83 11.09 -37.00 -6.17
C ALA A 83 10.33 -37.63 -7.36
N VAL A 84 9.59 -36.84 -8.13
CA VAL A 84 8.91 -37.29 -9.36
C VAL A 84 9.92 -37.79 -10.38
N PHE A 85 11.00 -37.05 -10.59
CA PHE A 85 12.07 -37.42 -11.49
C PHE A 85 12.81 -38.68 -11.03
N MET A 86 13.08 -38.80 -9.74
CA MET A 86 13.68 -40.01 -9.16
C MET A 86 12.79 -41.24 -9.32
N ALA A 87 11.47 -41.10 -9.15
CA ALA A 87 10.53 -42.18 -9.38
C ALA A 87 10.58 -42.66 -10.84
N HIS A 88 10.64 -41.73 -11.80
CA HIS A 88 10.82 -42.06 -13.24
C HIS A 88 12.08 -42.89 -13.47
N ILE A 89 13.22 -42.54 -12.87
CA ILE A 89 14.48 -43.25 -12.97
C ILE A 89 14.37 -44.68 -12.38
N LEU A 90 13.87 -44.79 -11.13
CA LEU A 90 13.78 -46.05 -10.40
C LEU A 90 12.85 -47.06 -11.09
N LEU A 91 11.75 -46.57 -11.67
CA LEU A 91 10.80 -47.42 -12.39
C LEU A 91 11.30 -47.81 -13.80
N ASN A 92 12.42 -47.25 -14.24
CA ASN A 92 12.93 -47.42 -15.61
C ASN A 92 11.82 -47.18 -16.66
N TRP A 93 11.06 -46.12 -16.46
CA TRP A 93 9.82 -45.83 -17.16
C TRP A 93 10.07 -45.59 -18.66
N GLY A 94 9.31 -46.27 -19.50
CA GLY A 94 9.44 -46.13 -20.97
C GLY A 94 10.69 -46.75 -21.59
N GLY A 95 11.52 -47.49 -20.82
CA GLY A 95 12.71 -48.17 -21.33
C GLY A 95 13.90 -47.24 -21.67
N TYR A 96 13.81 -45.95 -21.32
CA TYR A 96 14.87 -44.96 -21.52
C TYR A 96 15.89 -45.04 -20.39
N ARG A 97 17.13 -45.42 -20.71
CA ARG A 97 18.21 -45.46 -19.72
C ARG A 97 19.08 -44.21 -19.85
N MET A 98 18.89 -43.28 -18.91
CA MET A 98 19.83 -42.18 -18.73
C MET A 98 21.12 -42.65 -18.09
N THR A 99 22.23 -42.04 -18.45
CA THR A 99 23.49 -42.26 -17.74
C THR A 99 23.39 -41.70 -16.33
N GLN A 100 24.19 -42.22 -15.37
CA GLN A 100 24.21 -41.67 -13.99
C GLN A 100 24.59 -40.19 -13.98
N ALA A 101 25.47 -39.77 -14.85
CA ALA A 101 25.89 -38.37 -14.97
C ALA A 101 24.73 -37.46 -15.38
N ASP A 102 23.92 -37.90 -16.38
CA ASP A 102 22.74 -37.14 -16.82
C ASP A 102 21.69 -37.01 -15.69
N GLN A 103 21.48 -38.12 -14.95
CA GLN A 103 20.52 -38.14 -13.83
C GLN A 103 20.93 -37.18 -12.72
N ILE A 104 22.19 -37.21 -12.30
CA ILE A 104 22.73 -36.30 -11.27
C ILE A 104 22.73 -34.86 -11.80
N GLY A 105 23.08 -34.64 -13.05
CA GLY A 105 23.06 -33.32 -13.68
C GLY A 105 21.69 -32.69 -13.69
N GLU A 106 20.63 -33.45 -14.03
CA GLU A 106 19.25 -32.90 -14.06
C GLU A 106 18.76 -32.56 -12.67
N ILE A 107 18.92 -33.45 -11.68
CA ILE A 107 18.53 -33.13 -10.28
C ILE A 107 19.31 -31.93 -9.77
N GLY A 108 20.63 -31.90 -10.00
CA GLY A 108 21.48 -30.77 -9.63
C GLY A 108 21.01 -29.45 -10.26
N SER A 109 20.60 -29.48 -11.53
CA SER A 109 20.12 -28.31 -12.23
C SER A 109 18.77 -27.77 -11.67
N PHE A 110 17.84 -28.64 -11.23
CA PHE A 110 16.62 -28.20 -10.54
C PHE A 110 16.95 -27.43 -9.26
N TRP A 111 17.91 -27.89 -8.47
CA TRP A 111 18.33 -27.22 -7.24
C TRP A 111 19.10 -25.91 -7.51
N ILE A 112 19.97 -25.91 -8.52
CA ILE A 112 20.68 -24.68 -8.93
C ILE A 112 19.68 -23.61 -9.37
N VAL A 113 18.70 -23.96 -10.21
CA VAL A 113 17.65 -23.03 -10.67
C VAL A 113 16.78 -22.61 -9.51
N ALA A 114 16.41 -23.52 -8.60
CA ALA A 114 15.61 -23.19 -7.41
C ALA A 114 16.32 -22.18 -6.50
N LEU A 115 17.59 -22.39 -6.21
CA LEU A 115 18.38 -21.50 -5.35
C LEU A 115 18.64 -20.14 -6.01
N THR A 116 19.11 -20.15 -7.26
CA THR A 116 19.44 -18.90 -7.98
C THR A 116 18.21 -18.05 -8.22
N SER A 117 17.10 -18.64 -8.68
CA SER A 117 15.83 -17.90 -8.86
C SER A 117 15.27 -17.38 -7.54
N SER A 118 15.34 -18.15 -6.46
CA SER A 118 14.90 -17.70 -5.14
C SER A 118 15.71 -16.50 -4.63
N ILE A 119 17.03 -16.51 -4.85
CA ILE A 119 17.91 -15.40 -4.46
C ILE A 119 17.58 -14.16 -5.33
N LEU A 120 17.43 -14.35 -6.64
CA LEU A 120 17.15 -13.27 -7.57
C LEU A 120 15.82 -12.58 -7.27
N PHE A 121 14.71 -13.33 -7.20
CA PHE A 121 13.40 -12.77 -6.88
C PHE A 121 13.33 -12.14 -5.49
N ARG A 122 14.09 -12.66 -4.52
CA ARG A 122 14.20 -12.02 -3.21
C ARG A 122 14.92 -10.68 -3.27
N ARG A 123 16.01 -10.58 -4.03
CA ARG A 123 16.75 -9.33 -4.24
C ARG A 123 15.88 -8.29 -4.93
N GLU A 124 15.19 -8.69 -5.99
CA GLU A 124 14.28 -7.82 -6.73
C GLU A 124 13.17 -7.26 -5.83
N ARG A 125 12.50 -8.13 -5.05
CA ARG A 125 11.48 -7.67 -4.11
C ARG A 125 12.01 -6.68 -3.08
N ARG A 126 13.18 -6.98 -2.50
CA ARG A 126 13.81 -6.06 -1.54
C ARG A 126 14.13 -4.72 -2.17
N ALA A 127 14.71 -4.70 -3.36
CA ALA A 127 15.01 -3.47 -4.06
C ALA A 127 13.75 -2.64 -4.35
N LEU A 128 12.64 -3.30 -4.75
CA LEU A 128 11.34 -2.63 -4.95
C LEU A 128 10.78 -2.07 -3.64
N GLU A 129 10.86 -2.82 -2.53
CA GLU A 129 10.42 -2.39 -1.21
C GLU A 129 11.26 -1.20 -0.71
N GLU A 130 12.59 -1.28 -0.81
CA GLU A 130 13.52 -0.19 -0.44
C GLU A 130 13.25 1.08 -1.26
N THR A 131 13.00 0.94 -2.56
CA THR A 131 12.65 2.08 -3.43
C THR A 131 11.32 2.70 -3.02
N ALA A 132 10.30 1.88 -2.74
CA ALA A 132 9.00 2.37 -2.30
C ALA A 132 9.09 3.09 -0.94
N ASP A 133 9.89 2.56 -0.01
CA ASP A 133 10.10 3.18 1.31
C ASP A 133 10.88 4.50 1.18
N ALA A 134 11.91 4.56 0.33
CA ALA A 134 12.64 5.79 0.05
C ALA A 134 11.74 6.88 -0.56
N HIS A 135 10.83 6.51 -1.47
CA HIS A 135 9.85 7.45 -2.01
C HIS A 135 8.91 7.97 -0.91
N ARG A 136 8.41 7.11 -0.01
CA ARG A 136 7.55 7.52 1.12
C ARG A 136 8.27 8.47 2.06
N GLU A 137 9.55 8.19 2.36
CA GLU A 137 10.36 9.04 3.23
C GLU A 137 10.63 10.41 2.58
N THR A 138 10.93 10.44 1.29
CA THR A 138 11.10 11.69 0.54
C THR A 138 9.84 12.55 0.59
N ILE A 139 8.67 11.96 0.38
CA ILE A 139 7.38 12.65 0.48
C ILE A 139 7.17 13.19 1.90
N ALA A 140 7.49 12.40 2.93
CA ALA A 140 7.34 12.84 4.31
C ALA A 140 8.27 14.00 4.68
N VAL A 141 9.49 14.05 4.11
CA VAL A 141 10.42 15.18 4.27
C VAL A 141 9.90 16.42 3.57
N LEU A 142 9.37 16.29 2.35
CA LEU A 142 8.79 17.42 1.62
C LEU A 142 7.58 18.01 2.36
N ALA A 143 6.68 17.17 2.87
CA ALA A 143 5.55 17.60 3.69
C ALA A 143 6.02 18.33 4.97
N SER A 144 7.00 17.76 5.68
CA SER A 144 7.58 18.41 6.87
C SER A 144 8.25 19.75 6.57
N SER A 145 8.80 19.91 5.37
CA SER A 145 9.40 21.20 4.95
C SER A 145 8.34 22.30 4.79
N LEU A 146 7.13 21.91 4.37
CA LEU A 146 6.00 22.84 4.28
C LEU A 146 5.48 23.22 5.68
N ASP A 147 5.32 22.24 6.59
CA ASP A 147 4.97 22.51 8.00
C ASP A 147 5.95 23.53 8.63
N LEU A 148 7.26 23.38 8.36
CA LEU A 148 8.29 24.32 8.85
C LEU A 148 8.15 25.72 8.24
N ARG A 149 7.75 25.83 6.96
CA ARG A 149 7.48 27.13 6.32
C ARG A 149 6.36 27.88 7.02
N GLU A 150 5.34 27.17 7.51
CA GLU A 150 4.23 27.73 8.30
C GLU A 150 4.58 27.97 9.78
N ARG A 151 5.84 27.76 10.16
CA ARG A 151 6.32 27.85 11.56
C ARG A 151 5.69 26.83 12.50
N GLU A 152 5.18 25.74 11.96
CA GLU A 152 4.82 24.55 12.73
C GLU A 152 6.05 23.69 13.03
N THR A 153 5.90 22.73 13.94
CA THR A 153 7.05 21.92 14.42
C THR A 153 7.53 20.88 13.38
N GLY A 154 6.98 20.84 12.17
CA GLY A 154 7.28 19.83 11.15
C GLY A 154 6.75 18.44 11.49
N MET A 155 5.92 18.31 12.52
CA MET A 155 5.38 17.04 13.00
C MET A 155 3.86 16.91 12.81
N HIS A 156 3.18 18.02 12.45
CA HIS A 156 1.73 18.03 12.26
C HIS A 156 1.29 16.99 11.24
N SER A 157 1.77 17.09 10.01
CA SER A 157 1.38 16.17 8.93
C SER A 157 1.67 14.70 9.27
N LYS A 158 2.78 14.41 9.97
CA LYS A 158 3.11 13.05 10.43
C LYS A 158 2.14 12.57 11.51
N ARG A 159 1.80 13.42 12.46
CA ARG A 159 0.91 13.10 13.56
C ARG A 159 -0.52 12.86 13.08
N VAL A 160 -1.04 13.75 12.22
CA VAL A 160 -2.37 13.61 11.60
C VAL A 160 -2.46 12.32 10.77
N ARG A 161 -1.40 11.98 10.01
CA ARG A 161 -1.31 10.68 9.30
C ARG A 161 -1.51 9.50 10.26
N GLU A 162 -0.82 9.47 11.38
CA GLU A 162 -0.93 8.36 12.33
C GLU A 162 -2.32 8.28 12.97
N TYR A 163 -2.91 9.42 13.33
CA TYR A 163 -4.30 9.48 13.82
C TYR A 163 -5.29 8.97 12.74
N ALA A 164 -5.10 9.38 11.49
CA ALA A 164 -5.94 8.93 10.38
C ALA A 164 -5.88 7.41 10.18
N LEU A 165 -4.67 6.82 10.25
CA LEU A 165 -4.49 5.37 10.15
C LEU A 165 -5.09 4.61 11.35
N LEU A 166 -5.01 5.18 12.55
CA LEU A 166 -5.63 4.63 13.74
C LEU A 166 -7.17 4.62 13.60
N LEU A 167 -7.76 5.74 13.18
CA LEU A 167 -9.20 5.87 12.96
C LEU A 167 -9.70 4.98 11.82
N ALA A 168 -8.94 4.87 10.73
CA ALA A 168 -9.26 3.95 9.64
C ALA A 168 -9.28 2.48 10.10
N ARG A 169 -8.35 2.09 11.00
CA ARG A 169 -8.35 0.76 11.62
C ARG A 169 -9.61 0.56 12.47
N GLN A 170 -10.02 1.56 13.25
CA GLN A 170 -11.23 1.51 14.07
C GLN A 170 -12.51 1.39 13.23
N LEU A 171 -12.51 1.97 12.04
CA LEU A 171 -13.58 1.83 11.04
C LEU A 171 -13.56 0.48 10.31
N GLY A 172 -12.59 -0.40 10.57
CA GLY A 172 -12.44 -1.69 9.89
C GLY A 172 -11.93 -1.58 8.45
N ILE A 173 -11.35 -0.45 8.06
CA ILE A 173 -10.73 -0.28 6.74
C ILE A 173 -9.48 -1.16 6.68
N LYS A 174 -9.51 -2.19 5.83
CA LYS A 174 -8.42 -3.16 5.67
C LYS A 174 -7.18 -2.50 5.06
N GLU A 175 -6.03 -3.11 5.31
CA GLU A 175 -4.78 -2.73 4.64
C GLU A 175 -4.93 -2.81 3.12
N GLY A 176 -4.26 -1.93 2.41
CA GLY A 176 -4.30 -1.84 0.95
C GLY A 176 -4.33 -0.38 0.48
N ASN A 177 -4.74 -0.21 -0.78
CA ASN A 177 -4.69 1.10 -1.46
C ASN A 177 -5.42 2.22 -0.70
N THR A 178 -6.56 1.94 -0.05
CA THR A 178 -7.32 2.96 0.69
C THR A 178 -6.53 3.52 1.88
N ARG A 179 -5.87 2.66 2.66
CA ARG A 179 -5.03 3.11 3.79
C ARG A 179 -3.76 3.81 3.33
N GLU A 180 -3.17 3.36 2.23
CA GLU A 180 -2.01 4.01 1.62
C GLU A 180 -2.38 5.39 1.08
N SER A 181 -3.50 5.52 0.38
CA SER A 181 -4.05 6.79 -0.08
C SER A 181 -4.32 7.74 1.07
N LEU A 182 -4.89 7.24 2.18
CA LEU A 182 -5.14 8.03 3.39
C LEU A 182 -3.84 8.52 4.03
N ALA A 183 -2.84 7.64 4.14
CA ALA A 183 -1.54 7.99 4.70
C ALA A 183 -0.84 9.08 3.88
N MET A 184 -0.86 8.96 2.55
CA MET A 184 -0.26 9.96 1.65
C MET A 184 -1.07 11.25 1.60
N GLY A 185 -2.41 11.14 1.55
CA GLY A 185 -3.30 12.30 1.57
C GLY A 185 -3.13 13.13 2.84
N ALA A 186 -3.05 12.47 4.00
CA ALA A 186 -2.80 13.14 5.28
C ALA A 186 -1.43 13.84 5.35
N LEU A 187 -0.39 13.23 4.76
CA LEU A 187 0.93 13.87 4.69
C LEU A 187 0.95 15.08 3.76
N LEU A 188 0.21 15.03 2.68
CA LEU A 188 0.27 15.98 1.57
C LEU A 188 -0.92 16.95 1.52
N HIS A 189 -1.84 16.90 2.52
CA HIS A 189 -3.09 17.68 2.47
C HIS A 189 -2.87 19.15 2.14
N ASP A 190 -1.84 19.73 2.69
CA ASP A 190 -1.48 21.14 2.58
C ASP A 190 -0.44 21.45 1.48
N VAL A 191 -0.04 20.44 0.66
CA VAL A 191 1.03 20.65 -0.35
C VAL A 191 0.76 21.80 -1.30
N GLY A 192 -0.50 22.11 -1.57
CA GLY A 192 -0.89 23.23 -2.44
C GLY A 192 -0.60 24.62 -1.85
N LYS A 193 -0.35 24.74 -0.56
CA LYS A 193 0.08 26.00 0.06
C LYS A 193 1.44 26.48 -0.45
N ILE A 194 2.19 25.64 -1.15
CA ILE A 194 3.41 26.06 -1.84
C ILE A 194 3.13 27.19 -2.84
N GLY A 195 1.93 27.25 -3.40
CA GLY A 195 1.48 28.28 -4.32
C GLY A 195 1.01 29.59 -3.63
N ILE A 196 0.91 29.62 -2.30
CA ILE A 196 0.45 30.79 -1.55
C ILE A 196 1.63 31.72 -1.23
N PRO A 197 1.58 33.02 -1.55
CA PRO A 197 2.65 33.97 -1.23
C PRO A 197 2.89 34.08 0.29
N ASP A 198 4.14 34.24 0.71
CA ASP A 198 4.52 34.35 2.11
C ASP A 198 3.85 35.55 2.82
N GLY A 199 3.60 36.63 2.10
CA GLY A 199 2.90 37.80 2.63
C GLY A 199 1.46 37.50 3.09
N VAL A 200 0.83 36.46 2.52
CA VAL A 200 -0.51 35.99 2.90
C VAL A 200 -0.39 34.85 3.92
N LEU A 201 0.42 33.84 3.59
CA LEU A 201 0.56 32.62 4.40
C LEU A 201 1.10 32.91 5.81
N LEU A 202 2.08 33.81 5.93
CA LEU A 202 2.75 34.16 7.20
C LEU A 202 2.26 35.46 7.82
N LYS A 203 1.13 36.00 7.33
CA LYS A 203 0.58 37.28 7.79
C LYS A 203 0.23 37.22 9.28
N LYS A 204 0.75 38.19 10.03
CA LYS A 204 0.36 38.39 11.42
C LYS A 204 -0.94 39.17 11.47
N GLY A 205 -2.05 38.53 11.81
CA GLY A 205 -3.36 39.13 11.91
C GLY A 205 -4.42 38.47 11.02
N GLY A 206 -5.60 39.07 10.93
CA GLY A 206 -6.69 38.53 10.11
C GLY A 206 -6.42 38.67 8.61
N LEU A 207 -6.80 37.67 7.84
CA LEU A 207 -6.78 37.72 6.38
C LEU A 207 -7.96 38.55 5.87
N THR A 208 -7.77 39.32 4.79
CA THR A 208 -8.89 39.88 4.02
C THR A 208 -9.71 38.79 3.33
N GLU A 209 -10.85 39.11 2.75
CA GLU A 209 -11.64 38.12 2.00
C GLU A 209 -10.87 37.59 0.79
N GLU A 210 -10.19 38.48 0.05
CA GLU A 210 -9.39 38.12 -1.12
C GLU A 210 -8.21 37.20 -0.71
N GLU A 211 -7.57 37.47 0.42
CA GLU A 211 -6.50 36.63 0.97
C GLU A 211 -7.02 35.28 1.43
N ARG A 212 -8.23 35.23 2.04
CA ARG A 212 -8.88 33.96 2.38
C ARG A 212 -9.22 33.13 1.15
N ASP A 213 -9.76 33.77 0.12
CA ASP A 213 -10.09 33.07 -1.13
C ASP A 213 -8.83 32.51 -1.78
N MET A 214 -7.72 33.25 -1.72
CA MET A 214 -6.42 32.75 -2.20
C MET A 214 -5.96 31.53 -1.40
N VAL A 215 -6.07 31.53 -0.08
CA VAL A 215 -5.73 30.37 0.75
C VAL A 215 -6.67 29.21 0.47
N ARG A 216 -7.95 29.43 0.21
CA ARG A 216 -8.93 28.38 -0.11
C ARG A 216 -8.64 27.63 -1.41
N LEU A 217 -7.77 28.14 -2.26
CA LEU A 217 -7.35 27.46 -3.49
C LEU A 217 -6.31 26.35 -3.25
N HIS A 218 -5.70 26.26 -2.04
CA HIS A 218 -4.64 25.26 -1.84
C HIS A 218 -5.08 23.80 -2.04
N PRO A 219 -6.33 23.36 -1.76
CA PRO A 219 -6.73 21.99 -2.06
C PRO A 219 -6.71 21.70 -3.57
N GLU A 220 -7.13 22.65 -4.40
CA GLU A 220 -7.10 22.53 -5.86
C GLU A 220 -5.67 22.56 -6.39
N HIS A 221 -4.83 23.47 -5.88
CA HIS A 221 -3.40 23.52 -6.22
C HIS A 221 -2.71 22.22 -5.85
N GLY A 222 -2.98 21.70 -4.64
CA GLY A 222 -2.44 20.42 -4.18
C GLY A 222 -2.88 19.25 -5.06
N ALA A 223 -4.16 19.17 -5.40
CA ALA A 223 -4.69 18.14 -6.26
C ALA A 223 -4.05 18.19 -7.67
N SER A 224 -3.85 19.39 -8.23
CA SER A 224 -3.18 19.58 -9.51
C SER A 224 -1.72 19.14 -9.50
N LEU A 225 -0.98 19.41 -8.42
CA LEU A 225 0.40 18.95 -8.26
C LEU A 225 0.48 17.43 -8.23
N LEU A 226 -0.48 16.76 -7.57
CA LEU A 226 -0.49 15.31 -7.43
C LEU A 226 -1.02 14.57 -8.67
N GLU A 227 -1.69 15.27 -9.59
CA GLU A 227 -2.27 14.67 -10.80
C GLU A 227 -1.22 13.99 -11.69
N GLN A 228 0.00 14.52 -11.71
CA GLN A 228 1.10 14.00 -12.50
C GLN A 228 1.74 12.74 -11.92
N ILE A 229 1.31 12.30 -10.72
CA ILE A 229 1.90 11.19 -9.98
C ILE A 229 0.87 10.06 -9.83
N PRO A 230 0.85 9.05 -10.73
CA PRO A 230 -0.23 8.05 -10.79
C PRO A 230 -0.48 7.28 -9.49
N PHE A 231 0.56 6.97 -8.72
CA PHE A 231 0.41 6.23 -7.46
C PHE A 231 -0.19 7.07 -6.33
N LEU A 232 -0.28 8.41 -6.49
CA LEU A 232 -0.91 9.32 -5.53
C LEU A 232 -2.37 9.68 -5.89
N SER A 233 -2.98 9.01 -6.88
CA SER A 233 -4.35 9.32 -7.32
C SER A 233 -5.37 9.29 -6.17
N GLY A 234 -5.32 8.29 -5.27
CA GLY A 234 -6.19 8.24 -4.11
C GLY A 234 -5.86 9.30 -3.04
N ALA A 235 -4.59 9.69 -2.90
CA ALA A 235 -4.18 10.81 -2.04
C ALA A 235 -4.68 12.15 -2.60
N ARG A 236 -4.64 12.33 -3.92
CA ARG A 236 -5.16 13.52 -4.60
C ARG A 236 -6.62 13.80 -4.23
N GLU A 237 -7.49 12.78 -4.22
CA GLU A 237 -8.89 12.95 -3.84
C GLU A 237 -9.03 13.48 -2.40
N ILE A 238 -8.20 13.01 -1.48
CA ILE A 238 -8.18 13.45 -0.09
C ILE A 238 -7.69 14.90 0.00
N VAL A 239 -6.58 15.22 -0.67
CA VAL A 239 -6.01 16.58 -0.73
C VAL A 239 -7.02 17.58 -1.29
N GLN A 240 -7.76 17.19 -2.34
CA GLN A 240 -8.77 18.06 -2.93
C GLN A 240 -9.96 18.31 -2.00
N SER A 241 -10.32 17.33 -1.15
CA SER A 241 -11.60 17.33 -0.43
C SER A 241 -11.44 17.46 1.10
N HIS A 242 -10.24 17.71 1.62
CA HIS A 242 -10.00 17.69 3.07
C HIS A 242 -10.67 18.83 3.83
N HIS A 243 -11.12 19.88 3.16
CA HIS A 243 -11.90 20.99 3.72
C HIS A 243 -13.39 20.89 3.41
N GLU A 244 -13.84 19.79 2.80
CA GLU A 244 -15.27 19.54 2.67
C GLU A 244 -15.90 19.25 4.01
N LYS A 245 -17.15 19.70 4.19
CA LYS A 245 -17.95 19.44 5.39
C LYS A 245 -19.09 18.52 5.05
N TYR A 246 -19.45 17.66 5.99
CA TYR A 246 -20.46 16.63 5.77
C TYR A 246 -21.82 17.18 5.33
N ASP A 247 -22.17 18.40 5.79
CA ASP A 247 -23.40 19.11 5.41
C ASP A 247 -23.37 19.78 4.03
N GLY A 248 -22.20 19.82 3.36
CA GLY A 248 -21.97 20.47 2.07
C GLY A 248 -21.59 21.94 2.16
N SER A 249 -21.37 22.50 3.35
CA SER A 249 -20.91 23.89 3.52
C SER A 249 -19.39 24.07 3.42
N GLY A 250 -18.67 23.00 3.03
CA GLY A 250 -17.23 23.00 2.83
C GLY A 250 -16.78 23.56 1.48
N TYR A 251 -15.50 23.37 1.17
CA TYR A 251 -14.89 23.81 -0.10
C TYR A 251 -13.80 22.79 -0.52
N PRO A 252 -13.34 22.77 -1.80
CA PRO A 252 -13.70 23.68 -2.89
C PRO A 252 -14.93 23.24 -3.69
N LEU A 253 -15.36 21.97 -3.61
CA LEU A 253 -16.37 21.39 -4.48
C LEU A 253 -17.79 21.43 -3.88
N GLY A 254 -17.94 21.73 -2.59
CA GLY A 254 -19.22 21.69 -1.88
C GLY A 254 -19.84 20.30 -1.80
N LEU A 255 -18.99 19.24 -1.71
CA LEU A 255 -19.44 17.87 -1.61
C LEU A 255 -20.19 17.64 -0.30
N LYS A 256 -21.23 16.78 -0.34
CA LYS A 256 -22.07 16.49 0.81
C LYS A 256 -22.17 15.00 1.11
N GLY A 257 -22.17 14.65 2.40
CA GLY A 257 -22.41 13.28 2.84
C GLY A 257 -21.41 12.29 2.25
N ASP A 258 -21.94 11.20 1.67
CA ASP A 258 -21.14 10.14 1.07
C ASP A 258 -20.49 10.54 -0.27
N GLY A 259 -20.81 11.70 -0.83
CA GLY A 259 -20.10 12.29 -1.96
C GLY A 259 -18.67 12.70 -1.61
N ILE A 260 -18.37 12.91 -0.31
CA ILE A 260 -17.02 13.19 0.18
C ILE A 260 -16.26 11.85 0.28
N PRO A 261 -15.06 11.70 -0.32
CA PRO A 261 -14.23 10.52 -0.18
C PRO A 261 -14.04 10.13 1.29
N ILE A 262 -14.17 8.84 1.63
CA ILE A 262 -14.05 8.38 3.03
C ILE A 262 -12.72 8.80 3.67
N GLY A 263 -11.63 8.84 2.91
CA GLY A 263 -10.33 9.32 3.41
C GLY A 263 -10.36 10.79 3.83
N ALA A 264 -11.07 11.65 3.10
CA ALA A 264 -11.24 13.06 3.45
C ALA A 264 -12.14 13.23 4.69
N ARG A 265 -13.21 12.43 4.80
CA ARG A 265 -14.07 12.41 6.00
C ARG A 265 -13.30 12.00 7.26
N ILE A 266 -12.42 11.00 7.15
CA ILE A 266 -11.53 10.57 8.25
C ILE A 266 -10.54 11.68 8.58
N PHE A 267 -9.90 12.25 7.55
CA PHE A 267 -8.90 13.29 7.70
C PHE A 267 -9.45 14.51 8.42
N ALA A 268 -10.63 15.00 8.05
CA ALA A 268 -11.26 16.17 8.65
C ALA A 268 -11.41 16.07 10.17
N VAL A 269 -11.75 14.89 10.70
CA VAL A 269 -11.87 14.66 12.16
C VAL A 269 -10.51 14.75 12.84
N VAL A 270 -9.50 14.10 12.29
CA VAL A 270 -8.18 14.01 12.94
C VAL A 270 -7.35 15.26 12.78
N ASP A 271 -7.54 16.00 11.69
CA ASP A 271 -6.91 17.31 11.49
C ASP A 271 -7.42 18.34 12.52
N VAL A 272 -8.73 18.43 12.68
CA VAL A 272 -9.34 19.28 13.71
C VAL A 272 -8.93 18.82 15.10
N PHE A 273 -8.89 17.52 15.38
CA PHE A 273 -8.42 17.00 16.67
C PHE A 273 -6.99 17.45 16.97
N ASP A 274 -6.09 17.31 16.00
CA ASP A 274 -4.71 17.74 16.14
C ASP A 274 -4.58 19.26 16.35
N ALA A 275 -5.33 20.04 15.57
CA ALA A 275 -5.35 21.49 15.70
C ALA A 275 -5.93 21.96 17.04
N LEU A 276 -6.81 21.20 17.67
CA LEU A 276 -7.36 21.50 18.99
C LEU A 276 -6.40 21.13 20.12
N THR A 277 -5.69 20.01 20.00
CA THR A 277 -4.86 19.44 21.06
C THR A 277 -3.39 19.82 20.99
N THR A 278 -2.98 20.60 19.98
CA THR A 278 -1.61 21.11 19.84
C THR A 278 -1.57 22.61 20.13
N SER A 279 -0.60 23.03 20.94
CA SER A 279 -0.37 24.45 21.20
C SER A 279 0.18 25.14 19.95
N ARG A 280 -0.41 26.27 19.59
CA ARG A 280 0.05 27.15 18.51
C ARG A 280 0.39 28.54 19.10
N PRO A 281 1.20 29.38 18.42
CA PRO A 281 1.65 30.66 18.96
C PRO A 281 0.54 31.57 19.49
N TYR A 282 -0.70 31.37 19.03
CA TYR A 282 -1.87 32.20 19.38
C TYR A 282 -3.00 31.41 20.06
N LYS A 283 -2.78 30.10 20.37
CA LYS A 283 -3.82 29.23 20.94
C LYS A 283 -3.21 28.17 21.83
N ALA A 284 -3.63 28.13 23.09
CA ALA A 284 -3.32 27.01 23.99
C ALA A 284 -4.00 25.71 23.51
N ALA A 285 -3.34 24.58 23.75
CA ALA A 285 -3.93 23.26 23.51
C ALA A 285 -5.13 23.04 24.44
N LEU A 286 -6.17 22.42 23.91
CA LEU A 286 -7.29 21.89 24.69
C LEU A 286 -6.94 20.50 25.21
N SER A 287 -7.61 20.11 26.31
CA SER A 287 -7.56 18.72 26.77
C SER A 287 -8.24 17.76 25.76
N TYR A 288 -7.89 16.49 25.84
CA TYR A 288 -8.54 15.44 25.03
C TYR A 288 -10.07 15.52 25.12
N TRP A 289 -10.62 15.64 26.33
CA TRP A 289 -12.07 15.62 26.56
C TRP A 289 -12.77 16.81 25.91
N SER A 290 -12.19 18.00 26.04
CA SER A 290 -12.73 19.21 25.40
C SER A 290 -12.68 19.10 23.87
N ALA A 291 -11.59 18.55 23.32
CA ALA A 291 -11.47 18.33 21.88
C ALA A 291 -12.46 17.27 21.36
N ALA A 292 -12.62 16.17 22.09
CA ALA A 292 -13.56 15.11 21.76
C ALA A 292 -15.02 15.59 21.81
N GLU A 293 -15.37 16.42 22.79
CA GLU A 293 -16.69 17.07 22.90
C GLU A 293 -16.96 17.97 21.68
N MET A 294 -15.99 18.80 21.29
CA MET A 294 -16.14 19.70 20.12
C MET A 294 -16.31 18.90 18.83
N ILE A 295 -15.58 17.79 18.66
CA ILE A 295 -15.74 16.90 17.52
C ILE A 295 -17.14 16.26 17.54
N GLY A 296 -17.59 15.78 18.70
CA GLY A 296 -18.94 15.25 18.90
C GLY A 296 -20.03 16.23 18.52
N ASN A 297 -19.89 17.48 18.91
CA ASN A 297 -20.83 18.56 18.58
C ASN A 297 -20.87 18.90 17.08
N GLY A 298 -19.79 18.63 16.33
CA GLY A 298 -19.72 18.77 14.87
C GLY A 298 -20.34 17.62 14.08
N ARG A 299 -20.84 16.58 14.76
CA ARG A 299 -21.44 15.37 14.16
C ARG A 299 -22.63 15.70 13.25
N GLY A 300 -22.58 15.24 12.00
CA GLY A 300 -23.65 15.45 11.01
C GLY A 300 -23.63 16.82 10.30
N ALA A 301 -22.87 17.78 10.84
CA ALA A 301 -22.65 19.09 10.21
C ALA A 301 -21.24 19.15 9.61
N HIS A 302 -20.22 19.34 10.43
CA HIS A 302 -18.84 19.37 9.96
C HIS A 302 -18.35 17.97 9.62
N PHE A 303 -18.63 16.97 10.46
CA PHE A 303 -18.05 15.64 10.38
C PHE A 303 -19.09 14.57 10.08
N ASP A 304 -18.63 13.51 9.40
CA ASP A 304 -19.41 12.29 9.18
C ASP A 304 -19.76 11.63 10.54
N PRO A 305 -21.05 11.37 10.82
CA PRO A 305 -21.49 10.70 12.03
C PRO A 305 -20.80 9.37 12.31
N ILE A 306 -20.58 8.55 11.28
CA ILE A 306 -19.96 7.22 11.41
C ILE A 306 -18.50 7.37 11.81
N VAL A 307 -17.80 8.34 11.23
CA VAL A 307 -16.38 8.62 11.51
C VAL A 307 -16.23 9.17 12.93
N VAL A 308 -17.11 10.10 13.36
CA VAL A 308 -17.12 10.62 14.73
C VAL A 308 -17.38 9.51 15.75
N ASP A 309 -18.38 8.67 15.50
CA ASP A 309 -18.71 7.56 16.40
C ASP A 309 -17.54 6.56 16.50
N ALA A 310 -16.80 6.34 15.43
CA ALA A 310 -15.60 5.52 15.43
C ALA A 310 -14.44 6.19 16.18
N PHE A 311 -14.24 7.50 16.00
CA PHE A 311 -13.21 8.28 16.70
C PHE A 311 -13.40 8.23 18.21
N LEU A 312 -14.64 8.48 18.69
CA LEU A 312 -14.97 8.49 20.12
C LEU A 312 -14.85 7.10 20.79
N ARG A 313 -14.80 6.02 19.99
CA ARG A 313 -14.52 4.65 20.50
C ARG A 313 -13.04 4.34 20.64
N ILE A 314 -12.14 5.18 20.12
CA ILE A 314 -10.70 4.94 20.28
C ILE A 314 -10.33 5.20 21.75
N PRO A 315 -9.66 4.26 22.43
CA PRO A 315 -9.23 4.47 23.80
C PRO A 315 -8.30 5.70 23.93
N TYR A 316 -8.53 6.53 24.94
CA TYR A 316 -7.66 7.68 25.25
C TYR A 316 -6.18 7.29 25.26
N THR A 317 -5.86 6.16 25.89
CA THR A 317 -4.47 5.65 26.00
C THR A 317 -3.80 5.40 24.66
N GLU A 318 -4.54 5.00 23.62
CA GLU A 318 -3.99 4.83 22.27
C GLU A 318 -3.69 6.18 21.61
N LEU A 319 -4.62 7.12 21.67
CA LEU A 319 -4.44 8.48 21.12
C LEU A 319 -3.34 9.23 21.88
N HIS A 320 -3.35 9.17 23.21
CA HIS A 320 -2.33 9.80 24.05
C HIS A 320 -0.93 9.19 23.81
N GLY A 321 -0.84 7.87 23.77
CA GLY A 321 0.42 7.16 23.45
C GLY A 321 0.97 7.53 22.08
N LEU A 322 0.09 7.76 21.11
CA LEU A 322 0.48 8.23 19.77
C LEU A 322 0.95 9.69 19.84
N ALA A 323 0.18 10.60 20.47
CA ALA A 323 0.52 12.01 20.62
C ALA A 323 1.88 12.21 21.29
N ARG A 324 2.17 11.46 22.36
CA ARG A 324 3.45 11.53 23.08
C ARG A 324 4.65 11.16 22.24
N ARG A 325 4.53 10.26 21.28
CA ARG A 325 5.62 9.94 20.34
C ARG A 325 6.05 11.15 19.51
N TYR A 326 5.16 12.12 19.35
CA TYR A 326 5.39 13.37 18.63
C TYR A 326 5.50 14.59 19.54
N GLY A 327 5.74 14.37 20.85
CA GLY A 327 5.98 15.44 21.82
C GLY A 327 4.71 16.21 22.25
N VAL A 328 3.52 15.67 22.01
CA VAL A 328 2.25 16.26 22.40
C VAL A 328 1.66 15.53 23.61
N ASP A 329 1.29 16.28 24.64
CA ASP A 329 0.53 15.78 25.79
C ASP A 329 -0.93 16.19 25.62
N LEU A 330 -1.85 15.22 25.58
CA LEU A 330 -3.28 15.49 25.38
C LEU A 330 -3.99 16.02 26.63
N GLY A 331 -3.31 16.02 27.77
CA GLY A 331 -3.90 16.46 29.05
C GLY A 331 -5.11 15.62 29.49
N GLU A 332 -5.19 15.25 30.74
CA GLU A 332 -6.34 14.54 31.33
C GLU A 332 -7.40 15.51 31.87
N GLY A 333 -7.50 16.74 31.41
CA GLY A 333 -8.56 17.71 31.77
C GLY A 333 -8.46 18.24 33.20
#